data_750ba795fb9b051f0fa75587d27ea614
#
_entry.id   750ba795fb9b051f0fa75587d27ea614
#
_cell.length_a   1.000
_cell.length_b   1.000
_cell.length_c   1.000
_cell.angle_alpha   90.00
_cell.angle_beta   90.00
_cell.angle_gamma   90.00
#
_symmetry.space_group_name_H-M   'P 1'
#
loop_
_entity.id
_entity.type
_entity.pdbx_description
1 polymer ?
#
loop_
_entity_poly.entity_id
_entity_poly.type
_entity_poly.pdbx_seq_one_letter_code
_entity_poly.pdbx_strand_id
1 'polypeptide(L)'
;MSAAKAAERKTRADTEKAQNCRDTQRSFDTEHPVVDEDGPVTGADGRKYRLVSNMDVPAESPGPAWFLLDTSRPIKPIIWQEREKYEFQSVTSPSEHSVFMTDKYLYGVRARVNAGFGLWQMAYASRAPLNKANYEAARTSMQRQVFDKGRPLGIKPTVLVVPPELEGAAMRLLNTEHVDGGNSNEWKGTAKPLVTPFLTAV
;
A
#
# COMPACT_ATOMS: atom_id res chain seq x y z
N MET A 1 -34.13 3.74 -15.93
CA MET A 1 -33.06 4.60 -15.36
C MET A 1 -32.56 5.53 -16.46
N SER A 2 -32.62 6.88 -16.26
CA SER A 2 -32.24 7.85 -17.31
C SER A 2 -30.75 7.79 -17.61
N ALA A 3 -30.37 7.93 -18.90
CA ALA A 3 -28.98 7.99 -19.38
C ALA A 3 -28.14 9.04 -18.63
N ALA A 4 -28.76 10.13 -18.17
CA ALA A 4 -28.13 11.17 -17.34
C ALA A 4 -27.61 10.60 -16.00
N LYS A 5 -28.37 9.78 -15.28
CA LYS A 5 -27.93 9.13 -14.04
C LYS A 5 -26.80 8.12 -14.26
N ALA A 6 -26.73 7.46 -15.41
CA ALA A 6 -25.65 6.57 -15.75
C ALA A 6 -24.34 7.34 -16.06
N ALA A 7 -24.45 8.47 -16.76
CA ALA A 7 -23.30 9.36 -17.03
C ALA A 7 -22.75 9.97 -15.75
N GLU A 8 -23.62 10.44 -14.85
CA GLU A 8 -23.23 11.00 -13.55
C GLU A 8 -22.52 9.97 -12.64
N ARG A 9 -22.98 8.73 -12.64
CA ARG A 9 -22.31 7.61 -11.92
C ARG A 9 -20.94 7.30 -12.51
N LYS A 10 -20.80 7.32 -13.84
CA LYS A 10 -19.52 7.09 -14.49
C LYS A 10 -18.50 8.19 -14.18
N THR A 11 -18.91 9.45 -14.28
CA THR A 11 -18.06 10.61 -13.96
C THR A 11 -17.59 10.59 -12.50
N ARG A 12 -18.47 10.20 -11.57
CA ARG A 12 -18.13 10.07 -10.15
C ARG A 12 -17.13 8.94 -9.90
N ALA A 13 -17.31 7.79 -10.56
CA ALA A 13 -16.38 6.65 -10.45
C ALA A 13 -14.99 7.00 -11.04
N ASP A 14 -14.95 7.75 -12.13
CA ASP A 14 -13.71 8.19 -12.76
C ASP A 14 -12.97 9.23 -11.89
N THR A 15 -13.72 10.11 -11.22
CA THR A 15 -13.17 11.07 -10.25
C THR A 15 -12.63 10.37 -9.00
N GLU A 16 -13.33 9.38 -8.46
CA GLU A 16 -12.85 8.57 -7.33
C GLU A 16 -11.61 7.76 -7.69
N LYS A 17 -11.54 7.19 -8.91
CA LYS A 17 -10.33 6.52 -9.42
C LYS A 17 -9.13 7.47 -9.53
N ALA A 18 -9.34 8.66 -10.07
CA ALA A 18 -8.29 9.66 -10.20
C ALA A 18 -7.78 10.16 -8.83
N GLN A 19 -8.66 10.25 -7.85
CA GLN A 19 -8.33 10.64 -6.49
C GLN A 19 -7.56 9.55 -5.75
N ASN A 20 -7.99 8.30 -5.86
CA ASN A 20 -7.26 7.14 -5.33
C ASN A 20 -5.87 7.00 -5.94
N CYS A 21 -5.71 7.27 -7.24
CA CYS A 21 -4.41 7.24 -7.90
C CYS A 21 -3.46 8.34 -7.36
N ARG A 22 -3.97 9.54 -7.10
CA ARG A 22 -3.19 10.63 -6.49
C ARG A 22 -2.83 10.33 -5.03
N ASP A 23 -3.73 9.71 -4.27
CA ASP A 23 -3.49 9.34 -2.87
C ASP A 23 -2.46 8.20 -2.78
N THR A 24 -2.46 7.26 -3.74
CA THR A 24 -1.43 6.23 -3.86
C THR A 24 -0.07 6.84 -4.15
N GLN A 25 -0.01 7.81 -5.06
CA GLN A 25 1.22 8.51 -5.41
C GLN A 25 1.77 9.31 -4.22
N ARG A 26 0.90 9.91 -3.39
CA ARG A 26 1.30 10.61 -2.17
C ARG A 26 1.76 9.69 -1.04
N SER A 27 1.34 8.43 -1.04
CA SER A 27 1.76 7.46 -0.03
C SER A 27 3.22 6.99 -0.26
N PHE A 28 3.67 6.99 -1.53
CA PHE A 28 5.06 6.69 -1.90
C PHE A 28 5.60 7.86 -2.69
N ASP A 29 6.41 8.68 -2.05
CA ASP A 29 6.98 9.88 -2.64
C ASP A 29 8.43 10.07 -2.15
N THR A 30 9.20 10.76 -2.95
CA THR A 30 10.57 11.14 -2.62
C THR A 30 10.64 12.43 -1.80
N GLU A 31 9.51 13.13 -1.61
CA GLU A 31 9.48 14.46 -1.02
C GLU A 31 8.36 14.64 0.02
N HIS A 32 8.37 13.85 1.08
CA HIS A 32 7.49 14.09 2.21
C HIS A 32 8.05 15.21 3.11
N PRO A 33 7.39 16.37 3.23
CA PRO A 33 7.82 17.44 4.12
C PRO A 33 7.58 17.06 5.58
N VAL A 34 8.63 17.05 6.38
CA VAL A 34 8.58 16.85 7.83
C VAL A 34 9.04 18.14 8.49
N VAL A 35 8.29 18.66 9.47
CA VAL A 35 8.66 19.87 10.20
C VAL A 35 9.95 19.63 10.97
N ASP A 36 10.96 20.46 10.70
CA ASP A 36 12.29 20.38 11.30
C ASP A 36 12.83 21.80 11.46
N GLU A 37 13.17 22.20 12.69
CA GLU A 37 13.65 23.56 13.00
C GLU A 37 14.95 23.92 12.26
N ASP A 38 15.74 22.90 11.89
CA ASP A 38 16.97 23.02 11.11
C ASP A 38 16.80 22.61 9.63
N GLY A 39 15.54 22.44 9.18
CA GLY A 39 15.24 22.00 7.83
C GLY A 39 15.69 22.99 6.76
N PRO A 40 16.20 22.49 5.61
CA PRO A 40 16.72 23.33 4.53
C PRO A 40 15.64 24.07 3.73
N VAL A 41 14.38 23.64 3.83
CA VAL A 41 13.26 24.19 3.06
C VAL A 41 12.34 24.99 3.96
N THR A 42 12.05 26.25 3.60
CA THR A 42 11.08 27.08 4.32
C THR A 42 9.75 27.06 3.56
N GLY A 43 8.69 26.61 4.20
CA GLY A 43 7.34 26.61 3.63
C GLY A 43 6.70 28.01 3.60
N ALA A 44 5.57 28.12 2.91
CA ALA A 44 4.80 29.35 2.84
C ALA A 44 4.22 29.80 4.19
N ASP A 45 4.14 28.89 5.15
CA ASP A 45 3.72 29.10 6.53
C ASP A 45 4.84 29.59 7.46
N GLY A 46 6.07 29.81 6.91
CA GLY A 46 7.26 30.24 7.64
C GLY A 46 7.94 29.14 8.45
N ARG A 47 7.44 27.90 8.40
CA ARG A 47 8.08 26.76 9.06
C ARG A 47 9.17 26.16 8.20
N LYS A 48 10.18 25.62 8.84
CA LYS A 48 11.23 24.87 8.16
C LYS A 48 10.87 23.39 8.06
N TYR A 49 11.26 22.80 6.96
CA TYR A 49 10.97 21.41 6.62
C TYR A 49 12.21 20.69 6.13
N ARG A 50 12.29 19.43 6.47
CA ARG A 50 13.17 18.45 5.85
C ARG A 50 12.35 17.55 4.94
N LEU A 51 12.82 17.32 3.72
CA LEU A 51 12.20 16.40 2.78
C LEU A 51 12.70 14.98 3.08
N VAL A 52 11.79 14.04 3.22
CA VAL A 52 12.08 12.65 3.53
C VAL A 52 11.40 11.75 2.51
N SER A 53 12.14 10.79 1.98
CA SER A 53 11.62 9.79 1.05
C SER A 53 11.24 8.50 1.78
N ASN A 54 10.16 7.87 1.32
CA ASN A 54 9.81 6.48 1.63
C ASN A 54 9.85 5.58 0.40
N MET A 55 10.52 6.02 -0.66
CA MET A 55 10.67 5.29 -1.90
C MET A 55 12.14 5.30 -2.37
N ASP A 56 12.61 4.15 -2.82
CA ASP A 56 13.93 3.98 -3.42
C ASP A 56 13.77 3.39 -4.82
N VAL A 57 14.14 4.19 -5.83
CA VAL A 57 14.10 3.80 -7.25
C VAL A 57 15.48 4.02 -7.85
N PRO A 58 16.25 2.94 -8.10
CA PRO A 58 17.54 3.06 -8.78
C PRO A 58 17.40 3.69 -10.17
N ALA A 59 18.30 4.62 -10.50
CA ALA A 59 18.26 5.33 -11.78
C ALA A 59 18.61 4.43 -12.98
N GLU A 60 19.47 3.43 -12.79
CA GLU A 60 20.06 2.67 -13.92
C GLU A 60 19.31 1.38 -14.28
N SER A 61 18.59 0.74 -13.38
CA SER A 61 17.85 -0.50 -13.67
C SER A 61 16.81 -0.79 -12.59
N PRO A 62 15.63 -0.18 -12.68
CA PRO A 62 14.57 -0.47 -11.73
C PRO A 62 14.09 -1.92 -11.89
N GLY A 63 14.30 -2.72 -10.84
CA GLY A 63 13.82 -4.10 -10.75
C GLY A 63 12.33 -4.19 -10.40
N PRO A 64 11.82 -5.40 -10.15
CA PRO A 64 10.48 -5.61 -9.61
C PRO A 64 10.30 -4.88 -8.28
N ALA A 65 9.16 -4.21 -8.12
CA ALA A 65 8.88 -3.45 -6.91
C ALA A 65 8.63 -4.39 -5.71
N TRP A 66 9.17 -4.04 -4.55
CA TRP A 66 8.86 -4.68 -3.28
C TRP A 66 8.56 -3.62 -2.22
N PHE A 67 7.77 -3.99 -1.23
CA PHE A 67 7.29 -3.07 -0.22
C PHE A 67 7.54 -3.61 1.18
N LEU A 68 7.95 -2.74 2.08
CA LEU A 68 8.14 -3.04 3.48
C LEU A 68 7.12 -2.25 4.30
N LEU A 69 6.30 -2.94 5.08
CA LEU A 69 5.17 -2.36 5.78
C LEU A 69 5.26 -2.61 7.29
N ASP A 70 4.89 -1.62 8.09
CA ASP A 70 4.62 -1.78 9.50
C ASP A 70 3.12 -1.96 9.73
N THR A 71 2.71 -3.15 10.10
CA THR A 71 1.33 -3.49 10.45
C THR A 71 1.12 -3.71 11.94
N SER A 72 2.08 -3.37 12.79
CA SER A 72 2.01 -3.58 14.23
C SER A 72 1.04 -2.65 14.95
N ARG A 73 0.75 -1.48 14.36
CA ARG A 73 -0.06 -0.43 14.98
C ARG A 73 -1.54 -0.54 14.64
N PRO A 74 -2.44 0.10 15.43
CA PRO A 74 -3.87 0.14 15.13
C PRO A 74 -4.19 0.75 13.74
N ILE A 75 -3.56 1.89 13.41
CA ILE A 75 -3.65 2.47 12.07
C ILE A 75 -2.65 1.74 11.17
N LYS A 76 -3.14 1.13 10.11
CA LYS A 76 -2.32 0.39 9.16
C LYS A 76 -1.88 1.29 8.00
N PRO A 77 -0.79 0.97 7.29
CA PRO A 77 -0.37 1.73 6.11
C PRO A 77 -1.38 1.63 4.96
N ILE A 78 -2.12 0.54 4.88
CA ILE A 78 -3.22 0.34 3.93
C ILE A 78 -4.49 0.08 4.73
N ILE A 79 -5.57 0.80 4.40
CA ILE A 79 -6.85 0.76 5.10
C ILE A 79 -7.92 0.29 4.11
N TRP A 80 -8.64 -0.76 4.49
CA TRP A 80 -9.85 -1.18 3.80
C TRP A 80 -11.05 -0.61 4.53
N GLN A 81 -11.82 0.22 3.85
CA GLN A 81 -13.03 0.83 4.39
C GLN A 81 -14.27 0.15 3.80
N GLU A 82 -15.05 -0.48 4.62
CA GLU A 82 -16.34 -1.03 4.27
C GLU A 82 -17.43 -0.09 4.78
N ARG A 83 -18.11 0.60 3.86
CA ARG A 83 -19.21 1.53 4.18
C ARG A 83 -20.56 0.85 4.21
N GLU A 84 -20.80 -0.05 3.25
CA GLU A 84 -21.96 -0.93 3.18
C GLU A 84 -21.44 -2.34 2.96
N LYS A 85 -21.88 -3.29 3.78
CA LYS A 85 -21.52 -4.70 3.68
C LYS A 85 -22.01 -5.30 2.37
N TYR A 86 -21.43 -6.42 1.98
CA TYR A 86 -21.92 -7.18 0.83
C TYR A 86 -23.30 -7.71 1.13
N GLU A 87 -24.30 -7.26 0.37
CA GLU A 87 -25.68 -7.66 0.45
C GLU A 87 -26.08 -8.35 -0.84
N PHE A 88 -26.45 -9.62 -0.73
CA PHE A 88 -26.96 -10.38 -1.85
C PHE A 88 -28.48 -10.24 -1.93
N GLN A 89 -29.01 -9.91 -3.12
CA GLN A 89 -30.43 -9.80 -3.37
C GLN A 89 -30.81 -10.66 -4.59
N SER A 90 -31.97 -11.32 -4.50
CA SER A 90 -32.52 -12.08 -5.58
C SER A 90 -33.99 -11.72 -5.82
N VAL A 91 -34.36 -11.61 -7.08
CA VAL A 91 -35.74 -11.43 -7.53
C VAL A 91 -36.10 -12.68 -8.31
N THR A 92 -36.75 -13.62 -7.62
CA THR A 92 -37.08 -14.96 -8.13
C THR A 92 -38.56 -15.30 -7.98
N SER A 93 -39.36 -14.42 -7.32
CA SER A 93 -40.77 -14.66 -7.13
C SER A 93 -41.53 -14.48 -8.44
N PRO A 94 -42.38 -15.45 -8.85
CA PRO A 94 -43.22 -15.30 -10.05
C PRO A 94 -44.19 -14.11 -9.98
N SER A 95 -44.49 -13.59 -8.77
CA SER A 95 -45.33 -12.42 -8.57
C SER A 95 -44.63 -11.09 -8.82
N GLU A 96 -43.31 -11.09 -8.92
CA GLU A 96 -42.56 -9.90 -9.26
C GLU A 96 -42.74 -9.52 -10.72
N HIS A 97 -43.06 -8.26 -10.97
CA HIS A 97 -43.35 -7.74 -12.31
C HIS A 97 -42.28 -8.09 -13.35
N SER A 98 -41.00 -7.97 -12.97
CA SER A 98 -39.87 -8.26 -13.86
C SER A 98 -39.79 -9.76 -14.23
N VAL A 99 -40.05 -10.65 -13.27
CA VAL A 99 -40.02 -12.09 -13.50
C VAL A 99 -41.24 -12.51 -14.35
N PHE A 100 -42.43 -12.00 -14.01
CA PHE A 100 -43.66 -12.28 -14.77
C PHE A 100 -43.57 -11.87 -16.24
N MET A 101 -42.98 -10.69 -16.53
CA MET A 101 -42.90 -10.15 -17.89
C MET A 101 -41.77 -10.76 -18.73
N THR A 102 -40.70 -11.23 -18.12
CA THR A 102 -39.47 -11.63 -18.84
C THR A 102 -39.10 -13.09 -18.65
N ASP A 103 -39.74 -13.81 -17.73
CA ASP A 103 -39.39 -15.16 -17.30
C ASP A 103 -37.89 -15.34 -16.97
N LYS A 104 -37.32 -14.32 -16.33
CA LYS A 104 -35.90 -14.30 -15.96
C LYS A 104 -35.73 -13.99 -14.49
N TYR A 105 -34.92 -14.80 -13.81
CA TYR A 105 -34.51 -14.56 -12.45
C TYR A 105 -33.34 -13.58 -12.41
N LEU A 106 -33.38 -12.62 -11.46
CA LEU A 106 -32.33 -11.62 -11.28
C LEU A 106 -31.63 -11.85 -9.97
N TYR A 107 -30.31 -11.83 -10.02
CA TYR A 107 -29.45 -11.91 -8.86
C TYR A 107 -28.51 -10.71 -8.85
N GLY A 108 -28.31 -10.12 -7.70
CA GLY A 108 -27.44 -8.97 -7.56
C GLY A 108 -26.69 -8.96 -6.25
N VAL A 109 -25.49 -8.39 -6.26
CA VAL A 109 -24.72 -8.08 -5.05
C VAL A 109 -24.48 -6.58 -5.01
N ARG A 110 -24.72 -6.01 -3.85
CA ARG A 110 -24.43 -4.59 -3.57
C ARG A 110 -23.42 -4.51 -2.44
N ALA A 111 -22.42 -3.67 -2.62
CA ALA A 111 -21.50 -3.29 -1.56
C ALA A 111 -20.97 -1.87 -1.81
N ARG A 112 -20.54 -1.19 -0.77
CA ARG A 112 -19.80 0.08 -0.86
C ARG A 112 -18.53 -0.04 -0.06
N VAL A 113 -17.43 -0.26 -0.76
CA VAL A 113 -16.10 -0.43 -0.19
C VAL A 113 -15.14 0.55 -0.84
N ASN A 114 -14.10 0.91 -0.11
CA ASN A 114 -13.01 1.72 -0.62
C ASN A 114 -11.69 1.30 0.02
N ALA A 115 -10.59 1.46 -0.71
CA ALA A 115 -9.25 1.32 -0.17
C ALA A 115 -8.62 2.70 0.01
N GLY A 116 -7.88 2.88 1.07
CA GLY A 116 -7.17 4.12 1.37
C GLY A 116 -5.79 3.84 1.96
N PHE A 117 -5.01 4.89 2.09
CA PHE A 117 -3.69 4.83 2.70
C PHE A 117 -3.72 5.52 4.06
N GLY A 118 -3.00 4.94 5.02
CA GLY A 118 -2.78 5.52 6.33
C GLY A 118 -1.52 6.39 6.37
N LEU A 119 -0.73 6.23 7.41
CA LEU A 119 0.51 7.00 7.56
C LEU A 119 1.59 6.49 6.59
N TRP A 120 2.10 7.37 5.72
CA TRP A 120 3.13 7.06 4.73
C TRP A 120 4.44 6.56 5.38
N GLN A 121 4.76 7.03 6.59
CA GLN A 121 5.94 6.62 7.34
C GLN A 121 5.97 5.11 7.64
N MET A 122 4.80 4.45 7.64
CA MET A 122 4.66 3.02 7.93
C MET A 122 4.80 2.16 6.68
N ALA A 123 5.10 2.74 5.53
CA ALA A 123 5.30 2.05 4.27
C ALA A 123 6.59 2.53 3.60
N TYR A 124 7.32 1.59 3.02
CA TYR A 124 8.51 1.86 2.21
C TYR A 124 8.46 1.03 0.94
N ALA A 125 8.75 1.64 -0.18
CA ALA A 125 8.79 1.00 -1.48
C ALA A 125 10.22 1.02 -2.03
N SER A 126 10.65 -0.05 -2.69
CA SER A 126 11.91 -0.07 -3.40
C SER A 126 11.81 -0.87 -4.71
N ARG A 127 12.58 -0.44 -5.69
CA ARG A 127 12.85 -1.16 -6.93
C ARG A 127 14.31 -1.61 -7.04
N ALA A 128 15.08 -1.42 -5.99
CA ALA A 128 16.42 -1.98 -5.89
C ALA A 128 16.37 -3.51 -5.76
N PRO A 129 17.43 -4.23 -6.17
CA PRO A 129 17.52 -5.68 -5.97
C PRO A 129 17.25 -6.06 -4.51
N LEU A 130 16.41 -7.07 -4.27
CA LEU A 130 16.12 -7.54 -2.92
C LEU A 130 17.29 -8.38 -2.40
N ASN A 131 18.18 -7.74 -1.66
CA ASN A 131 19.33 -8.35 -1.01
C ASN A 131 19.42 -7.88 0.45
N LYS A 132 20.34 -8.46 1.22
CA LYS A 132 20.55 -8.13 2.63
C LYS A 132 20.80 -6.65 2.85
N ALA A 133 21.68 -6.02 2.07
CA ALA A 133 22.07 -4.62 2.23
C ALA A 133 20.91 -3.65 1.97
N ASN A 134 20.14 -3.86 0.89
CA ASN A 134 19.00 -3.00 0.54
C ASN A 134 17.84 -3.20 1.53
N TYR A 135 17.62 -4.42 2.01
CA TYR A 135 16.64 -4.69 3.06
C TYR A 135 17.00 -3.98 4.38
N GLU A 136 18.27 -4.02 4.78
CA GLU A 136 18.78 -3.33 5.95
C GLU A 136 18.64 -1.81 5.82
N ALA A 137 18.98 -1.26 4.65
CA ALA A 137 18.82 0.16 4.37
C ALA A 137 17.35 0.60 4.47
N ALA A 138 16.43 -0.17 3.88
CA ALA A 138 15.00 0.09 3.95
C ALA A 138 14.48 0.06 5.41
N ARG A 139 14.84 -0.96 6.18
CA ARG A 139 14.47 -1.04 7.61
C ARG A 139 15.02 0.13 8.41
N THR A 140 16.28 0.48 8.20
CA THR A 140 16.92 1.61 8.86
C THR A 140 16.23 2.92 8.51
N SER A 141 15.92 3.14 7.23
CA SER A 141 15.16 4.31 6.77
C SER A 141 13.82 4.44 7.50
N MET A 142 13.03 3.36 7.58
CA MET A 142 11.75 3.36 8.29
C MET A 142 11.90 3.60 9.79
N GLN A 143 12.88 2.96 10.44
CA GLN A 143 13.10 3.08 11.88
C GLN A 143 13.63 4.45 12.30
N ARG A 144 14.34 5.14 11.40
CA ARG A 144 14.85 6.52 11.62
C ARG A 144 13.78 7.60 11.43
N GLN A 145 12.57 7.24 11.01
CA GLN A 145 11.48 8.21 10.87
C GLN A 145 11.16 8.88 12.20
N VAL A 146 11.06 10.19 12.17
CA VAL A 146 10.79 11.02 13.34
C VAL A 146 9.52 11.84 13.16
N PHE A 147 8.90 12.18 14.25
CA PHE A 147 7.83 13.18 14.34
C PHE A 147 8.44 14.58 14.34
N ASP A 148 7.56 15.57 14.33
CA ASP A 148 7.90 16.95 14.59
C ASP A 148 8.77 17.05 15.87
N LYS A 149 9.78 17.91 15.83
CA LYS A 149 10.76 18.10 16.92
C LYS A 149 11.68 16.90 17.17
N GLY A 150 11.91 16.04 16.17
CA GLY A 150 12.92 14.98 16.23
C GLY A 150 12.55 13.76 17.10
N ARG A 151 11.32 13.64 17.60
CA ARG A 151 10.91 12.48 18.38
C ARG A 151 10.80 11.22 17.50
N PRO A 152 11.48 10.10 17.84
CA PRO A 152 11.40 8.87 17.06
C PRO A 152 9.97 8.31 17.00
N LEU A 153 9.54 7.90 15.82
CA LEU A 153 8.24 7.25 15.59
C LEU A 153 8.18 5.82 16.12
N GLY A 154 9.34 5.16 16.24
CA GLY A 154 9.42 3.77 16.70
C GLY A 154 8.72 2.78 15.76
N ILE A 155 8.86 2.96 14.46
CA ILE A 155 8.31 2.08 13.41
C ILE A 155 9.09 0.77 13.41
N LYS A 156 8.35 -0.36 13.33
CA LYS A 156 8.93 -1.70 13.23
C LYS A 156 8.35 -2.41 12.03
N PRO A 157 9.06 -2.49 10.90
CA PRO A 157 8.59 -3.22 9.73
C PRO A 157 8.30 -4.67 10.05
N THR A 158 7.09 -5.14 9.70
CA THR A 158 6.58 -6.48 10.06
C THR A 158 6.23 -7.33 8.86
N VAL A 159 5.97 -6.72 7.69
CA VAL A 159 5.55 -7.41 6.47
C VAL A 159 6.41 -6.96 5.30
N LEU A 160 6.94 -7.92 4.55
CA LEU A 160 7.63 -7.71 3.28
C LEU A 160 6.73 -8.22 2.15
N VAL A 161 6.21 -7.31 1.32
CA VAL A 161 5.36 -7.63 0.16
C VAL A 161 6.23 -7.70 -1.08
N VAL A 162 6.15 -8.82 -1.79
CA VAL A 162 6.97 -9.08 -2.98
C VAL A 162 6.14 -9.67 -4.12
N PRO A 163 6.53 -9.45 -5.38
CA PRO A 163 6.00 -10.19 -6.51
C PRO A 163 6.56 -11.63 -6.53
N PRO A 164 5.97 -12.55 -7.33
CA PRO A 164 6.44 -13.93 -7.43
C PRO A 164 7.90 -14.08 -7.84
N GLU A 165 8.42 -13.17 -8.67
CA GLU A 165 9.83 -13.19 -9.12
C GLU A 165 10.82 -13.03 -7.97
N LEU A 166 10.43 -12.33 -6.91
CA LEU A 166 11.26 -12.10 -5.73
C LEU A 166 10.96 -13.05 -4.56
N GLU A 167 10.04 -13.99 -4.72
CA GLU A 167 9.66 -14.95 -3.66
C GLU A 167 10.88 -15.70 -3.12
N GLY A 168 11.70 -16.29 -4.01
CA GLY A 168 12.89 -17.03 -3.60
C GLY A 168 13.90 -16.18 -2.85
N ALA A 169 14.09 -14.91 -3.25
CA ALA A 169 14.95 -13.97 -2.54
C ALA A 169 14.41 -13.62 -1.15
N ALA A 170 13.09 -13.35 -1.05
CA ALA A 170 12.43 -13.05 0.21
C ALA A 170 12.48 -14.21 1.20
N MET A 171 12.28 -15.45 0.71
CA MET A 171 12.35 -16.65 1.55
C MET A 171 13.78 -16.90 2.05
N ARG A 172 14.79 -16.77 1.20
CA ARG A 172 16.21 -16.87 1.64
C ARG A 172 16.54 -15.80 2.67
N LEU A 173 16.06 -14.57 2.48
CA LEU A 173 16.35 -13.46 3.38
C LEU A 173 15.69 -13.62 4.76
N LEU A 174 14.42 -14.05 4.83
CA LEU A 174 13.63 -13.99 6.04
C LEU A 174 13.38 -15.34 6.73
N ASN A 175 13.48 -16.45 6.01
CA ASN A 175 13.12 -17.77 6.55
C ASN A 175 14.32 -18.70 6.73
N THR A 176 15.41 -18.50 5.94
CA THR A 176 16.59 -19.34 6.05
C THR A 176 17.31 -19.10 7.37
N GLU A 177 17.76 -20.18 8.01
CA GLU A 177 18.44 -20.12 9.32
C GLU A 177 19.91 -19.73 9.19
N HIS A 178 20.56 -20.25 8.16
CA HIS A 178 21.95 -19.96 7.87
C HIS A 178 22.10 -19.31 6.51
N VAL A 179 22.99 -18.33 6.42
CA VAL A 179 23.44 -17.74 5.15
C VAL A 179 24.65 -18.50 4.62
N ASP A 180 25.05 -18.18 3.39
CA ASP A 180 26.23 -18.77 2.76
C ASP A 180 27.46 -18.69 3.70
N GLY A 181 28.16 -19.82 3.88
CA GLY A 181 29.27 -19.93 4.81
C GLY A 181 28.92 -20.41 6.22
N GLY A 182 27.63 -20.79 6.49
CA GLY A 182 27.19 -21.35 7.77
C GLY A 182 26.96 -20.36 8.89
N ASN A 183 27.02 -19.06 8.59
CA ASN A 183 26.69 -17.99 9.56
C ASN A 183 25.19 -17.91 9.81
N SER A 184 24.78 -17.56 11.04
CA SER A 184 23.38 -17.33 11.38
C SER A 184 22.81 -16.15 10.60
N ASN A 185 21.57 -16.30 10.15
CA ASN A 185 20.85 -15.23 9.46
C ASN A 185 20.23 -14.27 10.48
N GLU A 186 20.76 -13.08 10.56
CA GLU A 186 20.31 -12.00 11.47
C GLU A 186 18.87 -11.53 11.16
N TRP A 187 18.43 -11.69 9.90
CA TRP A 187 17.14 -11.19 9.44
C TRP A 187 16.02 -12.22 9.52
N LYS A 188 16.33 -13.45 9.96
CA LYS A 188 15.33 -14.51 10.13
C LYS A 188 14.19 -14.05 11.05
N GLY A 189 12.96 -14.13 10.55
CA GLY A 189 11.74 -13.78 11.29
C GLY A 189 11.53 -12.30 11.60
N THR A 190 12.36 -11.40 11.07
CA THR A 190 12.22 -9.95 11.31
C THR A 190 11.03 -9.33 10.59
N ALA A 191 10.54 -9.95 9.53
CA ALA A 191 9.32 -9.62 8.80
C ALA A 191 8.69 -10.89 8.23
N LYS A 192 7.39 -10.83 7.94
CA LYS A 192 6.66 -11.92 7.28
C LYS A 192 6.63 -11.65 5.77
N PRO A 193 7.13 -12.55 4.92
CA PRO A 193 7.01 -12.41 3.47
C PRO A 193 5.56 -12.63 3.04
N LEU A 194 5.05 -11.75 2.17
CA LEU A 194 3.75 -11.82 1.53
C LEU A 194 3.96 -11.75 0.01
N VAL A 195 3.75 -12.86 -0.67
CA VAL A 195 3.86 -12.92 -2.13
C VAL A 195 2.52 -12.57 -2.76
N THR A 196 2.51 -11.67 -3.73
CA THR A 196 1.30 -11.28 -4.45
C THR A 196 1.56 -11.15 -5.96
N PRO A 197 0.74 -11.80 -6.81
CA PRO A 197 0.90 -11.71 -8.26
C PRO A 197 0.50 -10.35 -8.84
N PHE A 198 -0.21 -9.51 -8.07
CA PHE A 198 -0.66 -8.19 -8.52
C PHE A 198 0.48 -7.16 -8.65
N LEU A 199 1.69 -7.49 -8.21
CA LEU A 199 2.87 -6.65 -8.35
C LEU A 199 3.75 -7.04 -9.53
N THR A 200 3.43 -8.12 -10.24
CA THR A 200 4.15 -8.51 -11.45
C THR A 200 3.98 -7.39 -12.50
N ALA A 201 5.10 -6.90 -13.04
CA ALA A 201 5.06 -5.97 -14.15
C ALA A 201 4.49 -6.71 -15.38
N VAL A 202 3.39 -6.21 -15.91
CA VAL A 202 2.80 -6.67 -17.19
C VAL A 202 3.51 -5.99 -18.34
#